data_7384f7f25fe7f7f8ac993da02844b40c
#
_entry.id   7384f7f25fe7f7f8ac993da02844b40c
#
_cell.length_a   1.000
_cell.length_b   1.000
_cell.length_c   1.000
_cell.angle_alpha   90.00
_cell.angle_beta   90.00
_cell.angle_gamma   90.00
#
_symmetry.space_group_name_H-M   'P 1'
#
loop_
_entity.id
_entity.type
_entity.pdbx_description
1 polymer ?
#
loop_
_entity_poly.entity_id
_entity_poly.type
_entity_poly.pdbx_seq_one_letter_code
_entity_poly.pdbx_strand_id
1 'polypeptide(L)'
;MASSSRSASASPDLLKWSFFALMGLCVLTVLWVDERFWINPADPHWKHVAPVKYLLMLHGLAGVTALATGTLQMSSRIRRERTALHRTLGKVYIGAVTVSAPVAVYMGTSTLEPVSIRFEQIFQGGFWLLSAWIAYVCIRSGQMQLHKAWMIRSYAFTLVFVLSRLPDVYYSSYTDQGIADLLWAMVVIGAISPELIMTATTLLKIRNAKARARRAAGAGDLAPV
;
A
#
# COMPACT_ATOMS: atom_id res chain seq x y z
N MET A 1 -28.83 35.28 -18.00
CA MET A 1 -27.56 34.61 -18.31
C MET A 1 -27.07 33.92 -17.04
N ALA A 2 -27.35 32.64 -16.89
CA ALA A 2 -26.89 31.85 -15.73
C ALA A 2 -25.68 31.04 -16.16
N SER A 3 -24.50 31.44 -15.69
CA SER A 3 -23.26 30.75 -15.86
C SER A 3 -23.27 29.47 -15.00
N SER A 4 -23.49 28.31 -15.60
CA SER A 4 -23.32 27.03 -14.93
C SER A 4 -21.84 26.76 -14.75
N SER A 5 -21.32 26.95 -13.54
CA SER A 5 -20.01 26.51 -13.14
C SER A 5 -20.00 24.97 -13.15
N ARG A 6 -19.52 24.37 -14.22
CA ARG A 6 -19.13 22.93 -14.23
C ARG A 6 -17.99 22.76 -13.24
N SER A 7 -18.28 22.19 -12.08
CA SER A 7 -17.24 21.65 -11.22
C SER A 7 -16.50 20.57 -12.02
N ALA A 8 -15.26 20.84 -12.38
CA ALA A 8 -14.40 19.89 -13.05
C ALA A 8 -14.12 18.74 -12.08
N SER A 9 -14.87 17.65 -12.17
CA SER A 9 -14.52 16.41 -11.51
C SER A 9 -13.23 15.91 -12.15
N ALA A 10 -12.14 15.84 -11.38
CA ALA A 10 -10.88 15.29 -11.84
C ALA A 10 -11.11 13.91 -12.46
N SER A 11 -10.52 13.65 -13.63
CA SER A 11 -10.65 12.33 -14.26
C SER A 11 -10.11 11.25 -13.32
N PRO A 12 -10.71 10.03 -13.29
CA PRO A 12 -10.24 8.94 -12.43
C PRO A 12 -8.75 8.61 -12.63
N ASP A 13 -8.21 8.85 -13.81
CA ASP A 13 -6.80 8.66 -14.11
C ASP A 13 -5.92 9.75 -13.48
N LEU A 14 -6.37 11.00 -13.45
CA LEU A 14 -5.64 12.10 -12.80
C LEU A 14 -5.50 11.84 -11.29
N LEU A 15 -6.58 11.50 -10.61
CA LEU A 15 -6.56 11.20 -9.17
C LEU A 15 -5.61 10.03 -8.86
N LYS A 16 -5.63 8.99 -9.67
CA LYS A 16 -4.73 7.84 -9.53
C LYS A 16 -3.26 8.24 -9.70
N TRP A 17 -2.93 9.00 -10.73
CA TRP A 17 -1.56 9.43 -10.96
C TRP A 17 -1.06 10.42 -9.92
N SER A 18 -1.93 11.31 -9.45
CA SER A 18 -1.61 12.21 -8.33
C SER A 18 -1.30 11.44 -7.05
N PHE A 19 -2.06 10.38 -6.75
CA PHE A 19 -1.80 9.51 -5.62
C PHE A 19 -0.42 8.84 -5.73
N PHE A 20 -0.08 8.26 -6.89
CA PHE A 20 1.23 7.62 -7.07
C PHE A 20 2.38 8.62 -7.09
N ALA A 21 2.18 9.83 -7.63
CA ALA A 21 3.17 10.90 -7.57
C ALA A 21 3.43 11.34 -6.12
N LEU A 22 2.37 11.51 -5.33
CA LEU A 22 2.49 11.82 -3.90
C LEU A 22 3.21 10.71 -3.15
N MET A 23 2.84 9.45 -3.37
CA MET A 23 3.53 8.30 -2.75
C MET A 23 5.00 8.24 -3.17
N GLY A 24 5.30 8.49 -4.44
CA GLY A 24 6.68 8.58 -4.93
C GLY A 24 7.48 9.69 -4.22
N LEU A 25 6.87 10.85 -4.04
CA LEU A 25 7.47 11.95 -3.30
C LEU A 25 7.74 11.57 -1.83
N CYS A 26 6.76 10.94 -1.15
CA CYS A 26 6.94 10.44 0.22
C CYS A 26 8.11 9.46 0.31
N VAL A 27 8.20 8.51 -0.61
CA VAL A 27 9.31 7.54 -0.68
C VAL A 27 10.65 8.26 -0.87
N LEU A 28 10.74 9.21 -1.80
CA LEU A 28 11.96 9.97 -2.04
C LEU A 28 12.36 10.79 -0.80
N THR A 29 11.39 11.37 -0.09
CA THR A 29 11.65 12.10 1.15
C THR A 29 12.22 11.17 2.22
N VAL A 30 11.61 10.01 2.45
CA VAL A 30 12.10 9.02 3.42
C VAL A 30 13.51 8.56 3.05
N LEU A 31 13.75 8.19 1.80
CA LEU A 31 15.08 7.76 1.34
C LEU A 31 16.14 8.87 1.49
N TRP A 32 15.77 10.13 1.29
CA TRP A 32 16.69 11.24 1.38
C TRP A 32 17.00 11.68 2.81
N VAL A 33 16.01 11.66 3.71
CA VAL A 33 16.13 12.21 5.06
C VAL A 33 16.47 11.10 6.06
N ASP A 34 15.67 10.03 6.06
CA ASP A 34 15.73 8.98 7.07
C ASP A 34 16.76 7.89 6.70
N GLU A 35 16.81 7.50 5.43
CA GLU A 35 17.63 6.37 4.97
C GLU A 35 18.98 6.80 4.34
N ARG A 36 19.34 8.10 4.39
CA ARG A 36 20.60 8.59 3.78
C ARG A 36 21.86 8.00 4.42
N PHE A 37 21.77 7.47 5.65
CA PHE A 37 22.88 6.79 6.31
C PHE A 37 23.40 5.58 5.49
N TRP A 38 22.59 5.00 4.61
CA TRP A 38 23.00 3.91 3.72
C TRP A 38 24.15 4.29 2.80
N ILE A 39 24.22 5.56 2.39
CA ILE A 39 25.26 6.10 1.49
C ILE A 39 26.35 6.87 2.24
N ASN A 40 26.17 7.09 3.53
CA ASN A 40 27.15 7.79 4.38
C ASN A 40 27.73 6.84 5.44
N PRO A 41 28.91 6.22 5.22
CA PRO A 41 29.53 5.30 6.18
C PRO A 41 29.87 5.93 7.54
N ALA A 42 29.99 7.25 7.60
CA ALA A 42 30.33 7.98 8.82
C ALA A 42 29.10 8.37 9.65
N ASP A 43 27.89 8.07 9.19
CA ASP A 43 26.66 8.43 9.88
C ASP A 43 26.57 7.74 11.25
N PRO A 44 26.29 8.49 12.35
CA PRO A 44 26.19 7.92 13.70
C PRO A 44 25.12 6.82 13.82
N HIS A 45 24.09 6.85 12.97
CA HIS A 45 23.01 5.86 12.95
C HIS A 45 23.51 4.42 12.74
N TRP A 46 24.63 4.24 12.00
CA TRP A 46 25.26 2.93 11.85
C TRP A 46 25.63 2.23 13.15
N LYS A 47 25.92 2.99 14.21
CA LYS A 47 26.27 2.40 15.52
C LYS A 47 25.07 1.71 16.14
N HIS A 48 23.86 2.24 15.95
CA HIS A 48 22.63 1.67 16.48
C HIS A 48 22.19 0.44 15.69
N VAL A 49 22.33 0.47 14.37
CA VAL A 49 21.87 -0.63 13.50
C VAL A 49 22.95 -1.65 13.17
N ALA A 50 24.19 -1.47 13.66
CA ALA A 50 25.32 -2.36 13.36
C ALA A 50 25.03 -3.85 13.57
N PRO A 51 24.34 -4.29 14.65
CA PRO A 51 24.05 -5.72 14.87
C PRO A 51 23.12 -6.32 13.83
N VAL A 52 22.25 -5.52 13.22
CA VAL A 52 21.22 -5.96 12.26
C VAL A 52 21.43 -5.38 10.86
N LYS A 53 22.57 -4.75 10.61
CA LYS A 53 22.88 -4.01 9.36
C LYS A 53 22.50 -4.78 8.09
N TYR A 54 22.95 -6.01 7.95
CA TYR A 54 22.69 -6.80 6.74
C TYR A 54 21.22 -7.22 6.62
N LEU A 55 20.56 -7.47 7.74
CA LEU A 55 19.13 -7.76 7.77
C LEU A 55 18.33 -6.51 7.39
N LEU A 56 18.70 -5.34 7.89
CA LEU A 56 18.09 -4.07 7.52
C LEU A 56 18.25 -3.79 6.01
N MET A 57 19.46 -4.03 5.45
CA MET A 57 19.69 -3.91 4.02
C MET A 57 18.81 -4.87 3.21
N LEU A 58 18.72 -6.14 3.63
CA LEU A 58 17.88 -7.14 2.98
C LEU A 58 16.40 -6.75 3.03
N HIS A 59 15.93 -6.34 4.21
CA HIS A 59 14.57 -5.82 4.41
C HIS A 59 14.27 -4.62 3.50
N GLY A 60 15.14 -3.62 3.51
CA GLY A 60 14.96 -2.40 2.72
C GLY A 60 14.93 -2.65 1.21
N LEU A 61 15.88 -3.44 0.68
CA LEU A 61 15.92 -3.79 -0.74
C LEU A 61 14.67 -4.58 -1.17
N ALA A 62 14.25 -5.55 -0.36
CA ALA A 62 13.04 -6.32 -0.62
C ALA A 62 11.79 -5.42 -0.48
N GLY A 63 11.74 -4.53 0.53
CA GLY A 63 10.67 -3.57 0.72
C GLY A 63 10.49 -2.61 -0.46
N VAL A 64 11.58 -1.99 -0.93
CA VAL A 64 11.56 -1.13 -2.13
C VAL A 64 11.13 -1.92 -3.37
N THR A 65 11.58 -3.17 -3.51
CA THR A 65 11.15 -4.05 -4.60
C THR A 65 9.65 -4.32 -4.54
N ALA A 66 9.11 -4.62 -3.36
CA ALA A 66 7.66 -4.80 -3.16
C ALA A 66 6.89 -3.51 -3.49
N LEU A 67 7.36 -2.38 -3.02
CA LEU A 67 6.74 -1.08 -3.27
C LEU A 67 6.67 -0.77 -4.78
N ALA A 68 7.79 -0.89 -5.48
CA ALA A 68 7.88 -0.62 -6.92
C ALA A 68 7.02 -1.59 -7.75
N THR A 69 7.15 -2.90 -7.50
CA THR A 69 6.39 -3.91 -8.23
C THR A 69 4.90 -3.84 -7.94
N GLY A 70 4.50 -3.59 -6.68
CA GLY A 70 3.12 -3.39 -6.27
C GLY A 70 2.47 -2.19 -6.96
N THR A 71 3.18 -1.06 -7.04
CA THR A 71 2.74 0.13 -7.79
C THR A 71 2.47 -0.20 -9.26
N LEU A 72 3.41 -0.89 -9.92
CA LEU A 72 3.26 -1.30 -11.31
C LEU A 72 2.08 -2.26 -11.53
N GLN A 73 1.80 -3.13 -10.55
CA GLN A 73 0.66 -4.05 -10.56
C GLN A 73 -0.70 -3.33 -10.59
N MET A 74 -0.79 -2.10 -10.08
CA MET A 74 -2.01 -1.29 -10.11
C MET A 74 -2.32 -0.74 -11.51
N SER A 75 -1.38 -0.78 -12.45
CA SER A 75 -1.57 -0.32 -13.81
C SER A 75 -2.57 -1.18 -14.58
N SER A 76 -3.69 -0.59 -15.00
CA SER A 76 -4.67 -1.25 -15.86
C SER A 76 -4.10 -1.62 -17.24
N ARG A 77 -3.16 -0.81 -17.73
CA ARG A 77 -2.48 -1.05 -19.01
C ARG A 77 -1.61 -2.30 -18.95
N ILE A 78 -0.73 -2.41 -17.92
CA ILE A 78 0.12 -3.60 -17.74
C ILE A 78 -0.73 -4.86 -17.60
N ARG A 79 -1.82 -4.79 -16.82
CA ARG A 79 -2.72 -5.92 -16.58
C ARG A 79 -3.46 -6.38 -17.86
N ARG A 80 -3.83 -5.47 -18.76
CA ARG A 80 -4.60 -5.79 -19.96
C ARG A 80 -3.71 -6.13 -21.17
N GLU A 81 -2.68 -5.33 -21.39
CA GLU A 81 -1.86 -5.38 -22.60
C GLU A 81 -0.60 -6.25 -22.43
N ARG A 82 -0.10 -6.39 -21.18
CA ARG A 82 1.15 -7.09 -20.86
C ARG A 82 0.95 -8.09 -19.72
N THR A 83 0.07 -9.07 -19.93
CA THR A 83 -0.30 -10.05 -18.90
C THR A 83 0.89 -10.88 -18.40
N ALA A 84 1.86 -11.21 -19.26
CA ALA A 84 3.09 -11.90 -18.85
C ALA A 84 3.90 -11.04 -17.86
N LEU A 85 4.09 -9.76 -18.17
CA LEU A 85 4.78 -8.82 -17.29
C LEU A 85 4.02 -8.67 -15.94
N HIS A 86 2.68 -8.53 -15.99
CA HIS A 86 1.87 -8.49 -14.77
C HIS A 86 2.09 -9.72 -13.89
N ARG A 87 2.12 -10.92 -14.47
CA ARG A 87 2.38 -12.16 -13.72
C ARG A 87 3.79 -12.22 -13.14
N THR A 88 4.81 -11.80 -13.89
CA THR A 88 6.20 -11.76 -13.42
C THR A 88 6.35 -10.76 -12.26
N LEU A 89 5.86 -9.53 -12.42
CA LEU A 89 5.89 -8.52 -11.36
C LEU A 89 5.14 -9.00 -10.10
N GLY A 90 4.01 -9.71 -10.27
CA GLY A 90 3.28 -10.29 -9.14
C GLY A 90 4.09 -11.34 -8.38
N LYS A 91 4.82 -12.22 -9.08
CA LYS A 91 5.71 -13.18 -8.42
C LYS A 91 6.86 -12.50 -7.70
N VAL A 92 7.46 -11.46 -8.31
CA VAL A 92 8.52 -10.65 -7.69
C VAL A 92 7.99 -9.96 -6.43
N TYR A 93 6.79 -9.38 -6.48
CA TYR A 93 6.13 -8.79 -5.31
C TYR A 93 5.98 -9.78 -4.16
N ILE A 94 5.38 -10.97 -4.44
CA ILE A 94 5.20 -12.01 -3.41
C ILE A 94 6.54 -12.47 -2.84
N GLY A 95 7.56 -12.69 -3.69
CA GLY A 95 8.91 -13.05 -3.26
C GLY A 95 9.53 -11.98 -2.37
N ALA A 96 9.41 -10.71 -2.75
CA ALA A 96 9.91 -9.57 -1.98
C ALA A 96 9.23 -9.47 -0.60
N VAL A 97 7.91 -9.62 -0.54
CA VAL A 97 7.16 -9.64 0.74
C VAL A 97 7.58 -10.84 1.59
N THR A 98 7.77 -12.02 0.98
CA THR A 98 8.17 -13.25 1.69
C THR A 98 9.55 -13.12 2.35
N VAL A 99 10.44 -12.32 1.77
CA VAL A 99 11.74 -12.02 2.36
C VAL A 99 11.63 -10.89 3.38
N SER A 100 11.01 -9.77 3.01
CA SER A 100 11.03 -8.55 3.79
C SER A 100 10.23 -8.67 5.10
N ALA A 101 9.05 -9.28 5.08
CA ALA A 101 8.18 -9.33 6.25
C ALA A 101 8.76 -10.16 7.41
N PRO A 102 9.27 -11.39 7.23
CA PRO A 102 9.90 -12.13 8.32
C PRO A 102 11.15 -11.44 8.88
N VAL A 103 11.94 -10.80 8.02
CA VAL A 103 13.12 -10.05 8.45
C VAL A 103 12.71 -8.86 9.33
N ALA A 104 11.67 -8.12 8.96
CA ALA A 104 11.14 -7.01 9.76
C ALA A 104 10.66 -7.51 11.14
N VAL A 105 9.88 -8.59 11.16
CA VAL A 105 9.39 -9.21 12.41
C VAL A 105 10.57 -9.65 13.29
N TYR A 106 11.57 -10.30 12.70
CA TYR A 106 12.76 -10.71 13.45
C TYR A 106 13.50 -9.51 14.03
N MET A 107 13.77 -8.47 13.25
CA MET A 107 14.44 -7.26 13.74
C MET A 107 13.64 -6.59 14.86
N GLY A 108 12.34 -6.38 14.66
CA GLY A 108 11.48 -5.72 15.66
C GLY A 108 11.32 -6.52 16.95
N THR A 109 11.44 -7.85 16.92
CA THR A 109 11.36 -8.69 18.12
C THR A 109 12.72 -8.95 18.79
N SER A 110 13.82 -8.81 18.06
CA SER A 110 15.19 -9.05 18.57
C SER A 110 15.81 -7.83 19.23
N THR A 111 15.25 -6.65 19.01
CA THR A 111 15.71 -5.37 19.59
C THR A 111 15.12 -5.15 20.97
N LEU A 112 15.70 -4.22 21.75
CA LEU A 112 15.20 -3.84 23.08
C LEU A 112 13.97 -2.90 23.00
N GLU A 113 13.21 -2.99 21.92
CA GLU A 113 12.02 -2.18 21.70
C GLU A 113 10.92 -2.44 22.75
N PRO A 114 10.08 -1.44 23.05
CA PRO A 114 8.91 -1.59 23.90
C PRO A 114 8.00 -2.74 23.42
N VAL A 115 7.34 -3.41 24.36
CA VAL A 115 6.47 -4.56 24.07
C VAL A 115 5.38 -4.22 23.06
N SER A 116 4.83 -3.01 23.13
CA SER A 116 3.81 -2.51 22.17
C SER A 116 4.33 -2.47 20.74
N ILE A 117 5.56 -2.00 20.52
CA ILE A 117 6.20 -1.95 19.19
C ILE A 117 6.47 -3.35 18.67
N ARG A 118 6.92 -4.28 19.54
CA ARG A 118 7.14 -5.67 19.12
C ARG A 118 5.85 -6.34 18.63
N PHE A 119 4.74 -6.16 19.33
CA PHE A 119 3.44 -6.67 18.90
C PHE A 119 2.97 -6.03 17.61
N GLU A 120 3.19 -4.74 17.44
CA GLU A 120 2.87 -4.02 16.21
C GLU A 120 3.63 -4.63 15.02
N GLN A 121 4.95 -4.81 15.13
CA GLN A 121 5.81 -5.38 14.09
C GLN A 121 5.38 -6.81 13.70
N ILE A 122 5.04 -7.65 14.69
CA ILE A 122 4.53 -9.01 14.44
C ILE A 122 3.20 -8.93 13.68
N PHE A 123 2.29 -8.07 14.12
CA PHE A 123 0.98 -7.93 13.49
C PHE A 123 1.12 -7.39 12.06
N GLN A 124 1.86 -6.30 11.86
CA GLN A 124 2.04 -5.66 10.58
C GLN A 124 2.74 -6.59 9.58
N GLY A 125 3.91 -7.14 9.94
CA GLY A 125 4.67 -8.05 9.09
C GLY A 125 3.91 -9.35 8.82
N GLY A 126 3.28 -9.93 9.85
CA GLY A 126 2.48 -11.15 9.74
C GLY A 126 1.28 -10.96 8.83
N PHE A 127 0.51 -9.88 9.00
CA PHE A 127 -0.64 -9.61 8.14
C PHE A 127 -0.23 -9.25 6.71
N TRP A 128 0.88 -8.54 6.53
CA TRP A 128 1.42 -8.25 5.20
C TRP A 128 1.78 -9.53 4.45
N LEU A 129 2.53 -10.43 5.09
CA LEU A 129 2.90 -11.73 4.53
C LEU A 129 1.66 -12.59 4.23
N LEU A 130 0.75 -12.71 5.20
CA LEU A 130 -0.47 -13.51 5.08
C LEU A 130 -1.34 -13.02 3.92
N SER A 131 -1.59 -11.71 3.83
CA SER A 131 -2.43 -11.14 2.77
C SER A 131 -1.83 -11.35 1.37
N ALA A 132 -0.50 -11.25 1.22
CA ALA A 132 0.19 -11.53 -0.03
C ALA A 132 0.04 -13.00 -0.45
N TRP A 133 0.22 -13.94 0.50
CA TRP A 133 0.10 -15.37 0.22
C TRP A 133 -1.34 -15.79 -0.04
N ILE A 134 -2.33 -15.28 0.68
CA ILE A 134 -3.75 -15.52 0.38
C ILE A 134 -4.08 -15.03 -1.02
N ALA A 135 -3.61 -13.85 -1.40
CA ALA A 135 -3.80 -13.33 -2.76
C ALA A 135 -3.21 -14.29 -3.81
N TYR A 136 -2.02 -14.83 -3.56
CA TYR A 136 -1.38 -15.80 -4.45
C TYR A 136 -2.19 -17.11 -4.55
N VAL A 137 -2.65 -17.66 -3.44
CA VAL A 137 -3.50 -18.87 -3.43
C VAL A 137 -4.80 -18.61 -4.17
N CYS A 138 -5.46 -17.47 -3.95
CA CYS A 138 -6.69 -17.09 -4.64
C CYS A 138 -6.51 -17.06 -6.17
N ILE A 139 -5.43 -16.47 -6.68
CA ILE A 139 -5.22 -16.46 -8.14
C ILE A 139 -4.91 -17.84 -8.69
N ARG A 140 -4.20 -18.67 -7.94
CA ARG A 140 -3.91 -20.06 -8.33
C ARG A 140 -5.19 -20.92 -8.38
N SER A 141 -6.17 -20.60 -7.54
CA SER A 141 -7.48 -21.25 -7.47
C SER A 141 -8.53 -20.61 -8.41
N GLY A 142 -8.12 -19.68 -9.30
CA GLY A 142 -9.05 -19.01 -10.22
C GLY A 142 -9.94 -17.94 -9.60
N GLN A 143 -9.79 -17.63 -8.30
CA GLN A 143 -10.63 -16.69 -7.56
C GLN A 143 -10.14 -15.23 -7.75
N MET A 144 -10.34 -14.71 -8.97
CA MET A 144 -9.84 -13.40 -9.39
C MET A 144 -10.32 -12.24 -8.51
N GLN A 145 -11.54 -12.25 -8.01
CA GLN A 145 -12.08 -11.16 -7.20
C GLN A 145 -11.44 -11.16 -5.81
N LEU A 146 -11.27 -12.32 -5.20
CA LEU A 146 -10.60 -12.49 -3.93
C LEU A 146 -9.11 -12.12 -4.04
N HIS A 147 -8.45 -12.57 -5.12
CA HIS A 147 -7.07 -12.15 -5.41
C HIS A 147 -6.93 -10.63 -5.41
N LYS A 148 -7.78 -9.91 -6.12
CA LYS A 148 -7.74 -8.44 -6.17
C LYS A 148 -7.92 -7.82 -4.77
N ALA A 149 -8.88 -8.31 -4.00
CA ALA A 149 -9.16 -7.80 -2.67
C ALA A 149 -7.96 -7.99 -1.74
N TRP A 150 -7.35 -9.18 -1.74
CA TRP A 150 -6.18 -9.47 -0.91
C TRP A 150 -4.91 -8.74 -1.37
N MET A 151 -4.73 -8.53 -2.68
CA MET A 151 -3.63 -7.70 -3.20
C MET A 151 -3.77 -6.23 -2.77
N ILE A 152 -4.98 -5.68 -2.70
CA ILE A 152 -5.22 -4.31 -2.21
C ILE A 152 -4.84 -4.22 -0.72
N ARG A 153 -5.23 -5.20 0.10
CA ARG A 153 -4.86 -5.27 1.52
C ARG A 153 -3.35 -5.36 1.70
N SER A 154 -2.72 -6.29 1.00
CA SER A 154 -1.26 -6.46 1.06
C SER A 154 -0.53 -5.18 0.66
N TYR A 155 -0.96 -4.52 -0.41
CA TYR A 155 -0.31 -3.29 -0.86
C TYR A 155 -0.56 -2.11 0.09
N ALA A 156 -1.71 -2.03 0.75
CA ALA A 156 -1.95 -1.04 1.80
C ALA A 156 -0.92 -1.18 2.93
N PHE A 157 -0.61 -2.40 3.36
CA PHE A 157 0.45 -2.65 4.35
C PHE A 157 1.85 -2.32 3.82
N THR A 158 2.12 -2.51 2.53
CA THR A 158 3.36 -2.00 1.91
C THR A 158 3.49 -0.48 2.05
N LEU A 159 2.37 0.26 1.88
CA LEU A 159 2.36 1.72 2.03
C LEU A 159 2.50 2.17 3.49
N VAL A 160 1.98 1.41 4.45
CA VAL A 160 2.12 1.72 5.89
C VAL A 160 3.59 1.85 6.27
N PHE A 161 4.48 0.99 5.79
CA PHE A 161 5.92 1.09 6.06
C PHE A 161 6.53 2.41 5.59
N VAL A 162 6.07 2.95 4.46
CA VAL A 162 6.54 4.25 3.97
C VAL A 162 5.95 5.39 4.79
N LEU A 163 4.65 5.31 5.08
CA LEU A 163 3.93 6.37 5.80
C LEU A 163 4.37 6.47 7.26
N SER A 164 4.71 5.35 7.90
CA SER A 164 5.20 5.33 9.29
C SER A 164 6.58 5.99 9.46
N ARG A 165 7.36 6.12 8.38
CA ARG A 165 8.67 6.81 8.41
C ARG A 165 8.57 8.32 8.21
N LEU A 166 7.46 8.84 7.67
CA LEU A 166 7.31 10.28 7.45
C LEU A 166 7.37 11.12 8.73
N PRO A 167 6.79 10.70 9.86
CA PRO A 167 6.89 11.47 11.09
C PRO A 167 8.32 11.59 11.61
N ASP A 168 9.16 10.57 11.46
CA ASP A 168 10.56 10.61 11.87
C ASP A 168 11.33 11.71 11.12
N VAL A 169 10.91 12.00 9.86
CA VAL A 169 11.46 13.08 9.04
C VAL A 169 11.14 14.46 9.60
N TYR A 170 9.96 14.65 10.19
CA TYR A 170 9.46 15.98 10.61
C TYR A 170 9.51 16.20 12.13
N TYR A 171 9.55 15.16 12.92
CA TYR A 171 9.45 15.24 14.38
C TYR A 171 10.54 14.39 15.04
N SER A 172 11.66 14.99 15.38
CA SER A 172 12.78 14.32 16.08
C SER A 172 12.56 14.12 17.59
N SER A 173 11.38 14.43 18.13
CA SER A 173 11.14 14.52 19.58
C SER A 173 9.99 13.62 20.07
N TYR A 174 9.72 12.51 19.41
CA TYR A 174 8.74 11.55 19.95
C TYR A 174 9.28 10.81 21.16
N THR A 175 8.42 10.61 22.15
CA THR A 175 8.65 9.60 23.20
C THR A 175 8.42 8.20 22.61
N ASP A 176 9.01 7.16 23.24
CA ASP A 176 8.80 5.77 22.82
C ASP A 176 7.31 5.41 22.72
N GLN A 177 6.47 5.93 23.64
CA GLN A 177 5.03 5.75 23.60
C GLN A 177 4.40 6.45 22.40
N GLY A 178 4.81 7.66 22.08
CA GLY A 178 4.30 8.40 20.91
C GLY A 178 4.62 7.71 19.58
N ILE A 179 5.79 7.10 19.47
CA ILE A 179 6.17 6.27 18.31
C ILE A 179 5.26 5.04 18.22
N ALA A 180 5.05 4.33 19.35
CA ALA A 180 4.18 3.15 19.37
C ALA A 180 2.74 3.48 18.96
N ASP A 181 2.17 4.56 19.49
CA ASP A 181 0.81 5.00 19.18
C ASP A 181 0.66 5.37 17.70
N LEU A 182 1.66 6.03 17.13
CA LEU A 182 1.70 6.36 15.71
C LEU A 182 1.75 5.10 14.82
N LEU A 183 2.64 4.16 15.14
CA LEU A 183 2.77 2.90 14.39
C LEU A 183 1.44 2.12 14.40
N TRP A 184 0.80 2.00 15.58
CA TRP A 184 -0.52 1.38 15.67
C TRP A 184 -1.59 2.13 14.88
N ALA A 185 -1.60 3.47 14.92
CA ALA A 185 -2.53 4.27 14.12
C ALA A 185 -2.35 4.00 12.61
N MET A 186 -1.11 3.93 12.13
CA MET A 186 -0.82 3.63 10.72
C MET A 186 -1.25 2.20 10.33
N VAL A 187 -1.04 1.22 11.20
CA VAL A 187 -1.51 -0.16 11.00
C VAL A 187 -3.03 -0.22 10.91
N VAL A 188 -3.74 0.45 11.80
CA VAL A 188 -5.22 0.53 11.79
C VAL A 188 -5.71 1.19 10.51
N ILE A 189 -5.10 2.30 10.10
CA ILE A 189 -5.41 2.97 8.82
C ILE A 189 -5.16 2.02 7.64
N GLY A 190 -4.02 1.32 7.63
CA GLY A 190 -3.67 0.34 6.60
C GLY A 190 -4.66 -0.83 6.52
N ALA A 191 -5.18 -1.29 7.65
CA ALA A 191 -6.16 -2.37 7.72
C ALA A 191 -7.56 -1.92 7.27
N ILE A 192 -8.01 -0.71 7.66
CA ILE A 192 -9.37 -0.24 7.40
C ILE A 192 -9.52 0.39 6.01
N SER A 193 -8.51 1.13 5.52
CA SER A 193 -8.61 1.86 4.25
C SER A 193 -8.95 0.98 3.04
N PRO A 194 -8.43 -0.25 2.86
CA PRO A 194 -8.83 -1.13 1.79
C PRO A 194 -10.32 -1.49 1.84
N GLU A 195 -10.85 -1.75 3.04
CA GLU A 195 -12.26 -2.12 3.22
C GLU A 195 -13.18 -0.96 2.84
N LEU A 196 -12.85 0.25 3.28
CA LEU A 196 -13.60 1.45 2.93
C LEU A 196 -13.58 1.70 1.41
N ILE A 197 -12.41 1.61 0.77
CA ILE A 197 -12.27 1.81 -0.67
C ILE A 197 -13.03 0.74 -1.45
N MET A 198 -12.93 -0.52 -1.09
CA MET A 198 -13.62 -1.62 -1.76
C MET A 198 -15.14 -1.51 -1.60
N THR A 199 -15.61 -1.18 -0.40
CA THR A 199 -17.04 -0.97 -0.10
C THR A 199 -17.57 0.23 -0.87
N ALA A 200 -16.91 1.38 -0.81
CA ALA A 200 -17.33 2.58 -1.53
C ALA A 200 -17.39 2.35 -3.05
N THR A 201 -16.38 1.68 -3.63
CA THR A 201 -16.38 1.36 -5.07
C THR A 201 -17.50 0.41 -5.45
N THR A 202 -17.85 -0.54 -4.60
CA THR A 202 -18.96 -1.48 -4.82
C THR A 202 -20.30 -0.75 -4.77
N LEU A 203 -20.53 0.09 -3.76
CA LEU A 203 -21.75 0.89 -3.63
C LEU A 203 -21.95 1.85 -4.80
N LEU A 204 -20.87 2.50 -5.26
CA LEU A 204 -20.90 3.37 -6.45
C LEU A 204 -21.30 2.58 -7.72
N LYS A 205 -20.77 1.37 -7.91
CA LYS A 205 -21.15 0.51 -9.03
C LYS A 205 -22.63 0.14 -9.00
N ILE A 206 -23.16 -0.27 -7.83
CA ILE A 206 -24.57 -0.60 -7.64
C ILE A 206 -25.45 0.61 -7.94
N ARG A 207 -25.10 1.79 -7.39
CA ARG A 207 -25.83 3.04 -7.64
C ARG A 207 -25.88 3.37 -9.12
N ASN A 208 -24.74 3.30 -9.81
CA ASN A 208 -24.66 3.60 -11.24
C ASN A 208 -25.42 2.59 -12.09
N ALA A 209 -25.42 1.31 -11.73
CA ALA A 209 -26.21 0.28 -12.40
C ALA A 209 -27.72 0.55 -12.24
N LYS A 210 -28.19 0.88 -11.03
CA LYS A 210 -29.59 1.26 -10.78
C LYS A 210 -30.01 2.50 -11.55
N ALA A 211 -29.13 3.51 -11.63
CA ALA A 211 -29.41 4.74 -12.40
C ALA A 211 -29.52 4.46 -13.90
N ARG A 212 -28.67 3.60 -14.45
CA ARG A 212 -28.75 3.16 -15.86
C ARG A 212 -30.04 2.38 -16.15
N ALA A 213 -30.43 1.46 -15.27
CA ALA A 213 -31.66 0.69 -15.40
C ALA A 213 -32.90 1.61 -15.40
N ARG A 214 -32.97 2.59 -14.51
CA ARG A 214 -34.07 3.58 -14.47
C ARG A 214 -34.15 4.42 -15.75
N ARG A 215 -33.01 4.86 -16.29
CA ARG A 215 -32.98 5.61 -17.57
C ARG A 215 -33.44 4.76 -18.75
N ALA A 216 -33.07 3.49 -18.79
CA ALA A 216 -33.50 2.56 -19.84
C ALA A 216 -35.01 2.31 -19.78
N ALA A 217 -35.58 2.12 -18.57
CA ALA A 217 -37.03 1.95 -18.38
C ALA A 217 -37.82 3.20 -18.79
N GLY A 218 -37.38 4.41 -18.37
CA GLY A 218 -38.05 5.64 -18.75
C GLY A 218 -37.94 6.03 -20.25
N ALA A 219 -36.92 5.49 -20.95
CA ALA A 219 -36.79 5.69 -22.39
C ALA A 219 -37.75 4.75 -23.19
N GLY A 220 -38.11 3.59 -22.62
CA GLY A 220 -39.07 2.67 -23.21
C GLY A 220 -40.51 3.18 -23.22
N ASP A 221 -40.91 4.02 -22.23
CA ASP A 221 -42.25 4.58 -22.11
C ASP A 221 -42.51 5.79 -23.07
N LEU A 222 -41.46 6.27 -23.75
CA LEU A 222 -41.55 7.43 -24.69
C LEU A 222 -41.50 7.01 -26.17
N ALA A 223 -41.61 5.69 -26.48
CA ALA A 223 -41.71 5.23 -27.88
C ALA A 223 -43.09 5.59 -28.40
N PRO A 224 -43.26 6.37 -29.49
CA PRO A 224 -44.55 6.76 -30.03
C PRO A 224 -45.29 5.52 -30.59
N VAL A 225 -46.58 5.43 -30.28
CA VAL A 225 -47.56 4.53 -30.88
C VAL A 225 -47.77 4.91 -32.34
#